data_d005bdacced2f839e7f54e66c6861454
#
_entry.id   d005bdacced2f839e7f54e66c6861454
#
_cell.length_a   1.000
_cell.length_b   1.000
_cell.length_c   1.000
_cell.angle_alpha   90.00
_cell.angle_beta   90.00
_cell.angle_gamma   90.00
#
_symmetry.space_group_name_H-M   'P 1'
#
loop_
_entity.id
_entity.type
_entity.pdbx_description
1 polymer ?
#
loop_
_entity_poly.entity_id
_entity_poly.type
_entity_poly.pdbx_seq_one_letter_code
_entity_poly.pdbx_strand_id
1 'polypeptide(L)'
;SSNPNFFLIFRHKLVISYKVMKNKYLSLFIILLITFIAPMIGSYATTTFKEPWYSQIILPSFNPPSWVFAPVWSTLYFLMSCAIWKVWIKSFETKLLKIYFIHLFFNSTWSIVFFGFHLIGIALVNLLIILIFIIILMKEYFSKDKMSFYLMIPYLAWSSYALILNSSIFLLN
;
A
#
# COMPACT_ATOMS: atom_id res chain seq x y z
N SER A 1 -40.52 0.31 -9.76
CA SER A 1 -40.87 0.22 -8.33
C SER A 1 -39.64 -0.18 -7.56
N SER A 2 -38.98 0.78 -6.93
CA SER A 2 -37.83 0.57 -6.05
C SER A 2 -38.30 -0.15 -4.79
N ASN A 3 -37.78 -1.34 -4.55
CA ASN A 3 -38.12 -2.17 -3.41
C ASN A 3 -37.70 -1.47 -2.11
N PRO A 4 -38.64 -1.03 -1.22
CA PRO A 4 -38.33 -0.29 0.00
C PRO A 4 -37.45 -1.10 0.95
N ASN A 5 -37.46 -2.42 0.89
CA ASN A 5 -36.62 -3.31 1.70
C ASN A 5 -35.13 -3.21 1.31
N PHE A 6 -34.80 -2.90 0.04
CA PHE A 6 -33.42 -2.71 -0.38
C PHE A 6 -32.78 -1.51 0.29
N PHE A 7 -33.50 -0.38 0.38
CA PHE A 7 -33.02 0.83 1.06
C PHE A 7 -32.82 0.62 2.58
N LEU A 8 -33.72 -0.11 3.22
CA LEU A 8 -33.62 -0.45 4.64
C LEU A 8 -32.43 -1.36 4.93
N ILE A 9 -32.22 -2.39 4.11
CA ILE A 9 -31.08 -3.32 4.24
C ILE A 9 -29.74 -2.58 4.02
N PHE A 10 -29.69 -1.71 3.01
CA PHE A 10 -28.51 -0.92 2.70
C PHE A 10 -28.17 0.07 3.83
N ARG A 11 -29.19 0.77 4.37
CA ARG A 11 -29.06 1.67 5.53
C ARG A 11 -28.60 0.92 6.78
N HIS A 12 -29.16 -0.26 7.04
CA HIS A 12 -28.77 -1.11 8.17
C HIS A 12 -27.32 -1.61 8.08
N LYS A 13 -26.88 -2.02 6.90
CA LYS A 13 -25.48 -2.40 6.63
C LYS A 13 -24.52 -1.21 6.81
N LEU A 14 -24.90 -0.02 6.36
CA LEU A 14 -24.10 1.19 6.57
C LEU A 14 -23.95 1.55 8.05
N VAL A 15 -25.03 1.46 8.84
CA VAL A 15 -25.03 1.73 10.29
C VAL A 15 -24.18 0.72 11.03
N ILE A 16 -24.27 -0.57 10.70
CA ILE A 16 -23.44 -1.62 11.30
C ILE A 16 -21.98 -1.39 10.94
N SER A 17 -21.67 -1.14 9.68
CA SER A 17 -20.30 -0.87 9.21
C SER A 17 -19.69 0.33 9.93
N TYR A 18 -20.46 1.41 10.10
CA TYR A 18 -20.04 2.60 10.82
C TYR A 18 -19.80 2.33 12.32
N LYS A 19 -20.69 1.56 12.96
CA LYS A 19 -20.58 1.18 14.38
C LYS A 19 -19.35 0.28 14.62
N VAL A 20 -19.09 -0.67 13.71
CA VAL A 20 -17.92 -1.54 13.71
C VAL A 20 -16.63 -0.73 13.58
N MET A 21 -16.58 0.20 12.65
CA MET A 21 -15.40 1.04 12.43
C MET A 21 -15.16 2.07 13.54
N LYS A 22 -16.14 2.36 14.40
CA LYS A 22 -15.96 3.16 15.62
C LYS A 22 -15.28 2.39 16.75
N ASN A 23 -15.34 1.07 16.75
CA ASN A 23 -14.59 0.28 17.72
C ASN A 23 -13.11 0.36 17.39
N LYS A 24 -12.34 0.94 18.32
CA LYS A 24 -10.92 1.23 18.16
C LYS A 24 -10.07 -0.02 17.79
N TYR A 25 -10.28 -1.11 18.47
CA TYR A 25 -9.48 -2.33 18.25
C TYR A 25 -9.94 -3.08 17.00
N LEU A 26 -11.24 -3.14 16.77
CA LEU A 26 -11.81 -3.80 15.60
C LEU A 26 -11.43 -3.06 14.31
N SER A 27 -11.40 -1.72 14.33
CA SER A 27 -10.95 -0.93 13.17
C SER A 27 -9.48 -1.15 12.86
N LEU A 28 -8.60 -1.25 13.89
CA LEU A 28 -7.20 -1.61 13.68
C LEU A 28 -7.06 -2.99 13.03
N PHE A 29 -7.76 -3.98 13.58
CA PHE A 29 -7.72 -5.34 13.05
C PHE A 29 -8.16 -5.40 11.57
N ILE A 30 -9.25 -4.73 11.22
CA ILE A 30 -9.77 -4.67 9.84
C ILE A 30 -8.77 -3.97 8.92
N ILE A 31 -8.21 -2.82 9.34
CA ILE A 31 -7.21 -2.08 8.55
C ILE A 31 -5.96 -2.95 8.31
N LEU A 32 -5.44 -3.61 9.34
CA LEU A 32 -4.31 -4.53 9.23
C LEU A 32 -4.62 -5.66 8.25
N LEU A 33 -5.77 -6.31 8.40
CA LEU A 33 -6.17 -7.43 7.57
C LEU A 33 -6.25 -7.04 6.08
N ILE A 34 -6.90 -5.90 5.78
CA ILE A 34 -7.00 -5.40 4.40
C ILE A 34 -5.62 -4.97 3.88
N THR A 35 -4.81 -4.30 4.70
CA THR A 35 -3.48 -3.84 4.28
C THR A 35 -2.57 -5.01 3.92
N PHE A 36 -2.61 -6.11 4.68
CA PHE A 36 -1.77 -7.27 4.41
C PHE A 36 -2.22 -8.12 3.21
N ILE A 37 -3.39 -7.87 2.63
CA ILE A 37 -3.75 -8.44 1.32
C ILE A 37 -2.80 -7.95 0.21
N ALA A 38 -2.38 -6.68 0.24
CA ALA A 38 -1.48 -6.12 -0.78
C ALA A 38 -0.13 -6.86 -0.88
N PRO A 39 0.63 -7.09 0.22
CA PRO A 39 1.86 -7.87 0.16
C PRO A 39 1.63 -9.35 -0.17
N MET A 40 0.48 -9.93 0.17
CA MET A 40 0.16 -11.30 -0.24
C MET A 40 0.05 -11.41 -1.76
N ILE A 41 -0.66 -10.49 -2.42
CA ILE A 41 -0.76 -10.42 -3.88
C ILE A 41 0.61 -10.18 -4.50
N GLY A 42 1.38 -9.19 -4.00
CA GLY A 42 2.72 -8.88 -4.48
C GLY A 42 3.71 -10.03 -4.31
N SER A 43 3.66 -10.72 -3.17
CA SER A 43 4.49 -11.88 -2.89
C SER A 43 4.18 -13.05 -3.83
N TYR A 44 2.90 -13.33 -4.07
CA TYR A 44 2.48 -14.34 -5.04
C TYR A 44 3.02 -14.05 -6.44
N ALA A 45 2.87 -12.82 -6.93
CA ALA A 45 3.42 -12.43 -8.23
C ALA A 45 4.94 -12.58 -8.29
N THR A 46 5.64 -12.13 -7.22
CA THR A 46 7.10 -12.24 -7.14
C THR A 46 7.57 -13.69 -7.12
N THR A 47 6.99 -14.55 -6.29
CA THR A 47 7.43 -15.94 -6.15
C THR A 47 7.12 -16.79 -7.38
N THR A 48 6.04 -16.47 -8.08
CA THR A 48 5.59 -17.25 -9.25
C THR A 48 6.30 -16.83 -10.54
N PHE A 49 6.56 -15.53 -10.74
CA PHE A 49 6.96 -15.00 -12.05
C PHE A 49 8.36 -14.38 -12.07
N LYS A 50 9.04 -14.29 -10.94
CA LYS A 50 10.36 -13.66 -10.85
C LYS A 50 11.39 -14.40 -11.70
N GLU A 51 11.47 -15.73 -11.56
CA GLU A 51 12.47 -16.55 -12.25
C GLU A 51 11.86 -17.25 -13.49
N PRO A 52 12.65 -17.47 -14.58
CA PRO A 52 14.08 -17.16 -14.71
C PRO A 52 14.39 -15.72 -15.16
N TRP A 53 13.40 -14.88 -15.43
CA TRP A 53 13.57 -13.55 -16.01
C TRP A 53 14.46 -12.62 -15.16
N TYR A 54 14.23 -12.56 -13.85
CA TYR A 54 14.95 -11.64 -12.96
C TYR A 54 16.45 -11.98 -12.85
N SER A 55 16.82 -13.23 -12.97
CA SER A 55 18.23 -13.66 -12.99
C SER A 55 18.95 -13.34 -14.31
N GLN A 56 18.21 -12.99 -15.35
CA GLN A 56 18.76 -12.67 -16.69
C GLN A 56 18.94 -11.17 -16.92
N ILE A 57 18.28 -10.32 -16.13
CA ILE A 57 18.41 -8.86 -16.26
C ILE A 57 19.65 -8.33 -15.52
N ILE A 58 20.16 -7.20 -16.00
CA ILE A 58 21.31 -6.52 -15.38
C ILE A 58 20.81 -5.76 -14.15
N LEU A 59 21.34 -6.11 -12.98
CA LEU A 59 21.01 -5.46 -11.73
C LEU A 59 22.10 -4.47 -11.34
N PRO A 60 21.75 -3.29 -10.77
CA PRO A 60 22.75 -2.35 -10.28
C PRO A 60 23.49 -2.93 -9.05
N SER A 61 24.74 -2.49 -8.85
CA SER A 61 25.62 -3.00 -7.78
C SER A 61 25.08 -2.80 -6.36
N PHE A 62 24.16 -1.83 -6.19
CA PHE A 62 23.50 -1.56 -4.91
C PHE A 62 22.18 -2.32 -4.73
N ASN A 63 21.84 -3.29 -5.62
CA ASN A 63 20.63 -4.10 -5.45
C ASN A 63 20.70 -4.91 -4.15
N PRO A 64 19.69 -4.80 -3.26
CA PRO A 64 19.72 -5.49 -1.96
C PRO A 64 19.63 -7.01 -2.14
N PRO A 65 20.19 -7.79 -1.21
CA PRO A 65 19.94 -9.22 -1.16
C PRO A 65 18.44 -9.53 -1.05
N SER A 66 17.96 -10.58 -1.72
CA SER A 66 16.51 -10.88 -1.80
C SER A 66 15.83 -11.04 -0.45
N TRP A 67 16.54 -11.51 0.58
CA TRP A 67 16.00 -11.70 1.92
C TRP A 67 15.63 -10.39 2.64
N VAL A 68 16.19 -9.23 2.23
CA VAL A 68 15.92 -7.92 2.83
C VAL A 68 14.48 -7.46 2.55
N PHE A 69 13.94 -7.81 1.38
CA PHE A 69 12.64 -7.28 0.94
C PHE A 69 11.49 -7.69 1.86
N ALA A 70 11.41 -8.97 2.26
CA ALA A 70 10.29 -9.47 3.05
C ALA A 70 10.16 -8.81 4.43
N PRO A 71 11.21 -8.73 5.29
CA PRO A 71 11.10 -8.07 6.58
C PRO A 71 10.87 -6.57 6.47
N VAL A 72 11.50 -5.90 5.49
CA VAL A 72 11.29 -4.45 5.29
C VAL A 72 9.85 -4.18 4.91
N TRP A 73 9.30 -4.82 3.88
CA TRP A 73 7.92 -4.62 3.47
C TRP A 73 6.92 -4.97 4.55
N SER A 74 7.11 -6.08 5.29
CA SER A 74 6.23 -6.44 6.41
C SER A 74 6.19 -5.35 7.48
N THR A 75 7.34 -4.79 7.82
CA THR A 75 7.44 -3.67 8.77
C THR A 75 6.73 -2.43 8.24
N LEU A 76 6.93 -2.08 6.96
CA LEU A 76 6.30 -0.91 6.35
C LEU A 76 4.77 -1.03 6.29
N TYR A 77 4.24 -2.20 5.92
CA TYR A 77 2.79 -2.43 5.94
C TYR A 77 2.19 -2.31 7.34
N PHE A 78 2.89 -2.78 8.35
CA PHE A 78 2.47 -2.61 9.74
C PHE A 78 2.46 -1.12 10.15
N LEU A 79 3.55 -0.39 9.89
CA LEU A 79 3.66 1.03 10.23
C LEU A 79 2.61 1.88 9.53
N MET A 80 2.37 1.66 8.22
CA MET A 80 1.36 2.42 7.48
C MET A 80 -0.06 2.10 7.95
N SER A 81 -0.34 0.86 8.36
CA SER A 81 -1.62 0.48 8.98
C SER A 81 -1.85 1.21 10.29
N CYS A 82 -0.84 1.28 11.15
CA CYS A 82 -0.89 2.04 12.39
C CYS A 82 -1.07 3.54 12.13
N ALA A 83 -0.41 4.09 11.10
CA ALA A 83 -0.52 5.49 10.74
C ALA A 83 -1.96 5.87 10.32
N ILE A 84 -2.54 5.17 9.36
CA ILE A 84 -3.91 5.44 8.91
C ILE A 84 -4.94 5.17 10.02
N TRP A 85 -4.74 4.13 10.82
CA TRP A 85 -5.62 3.84 11.95
C TRP A 85 -5.63 4.96 12.99
N LYS A 86 -4.47 5.51 13.37
CA LYS A 86 -4.37 6.64 14.32
C LYS A 86 -5.08 7.87 13.80
N VAL A 87 -4.98 8.18 12.51
CA VAL A 87 -5.73 9.25 11.87
C VAL A 87 -7.22 8.93 11.86
N TRP A 88 -7.59 7.70 11.51
CA TRP A 88 -8.98 7.26 11.47
C TRP A 88 -9.69 7.44 12.80
N ILE A 89 -9.13 6.97 13.91
CA ILE A 89 -9.77 7.07 15.23
C ILE A 89 -9.88 8.51 15.75
N LYS A 90 -9.13 9.46 15.19
CA LYS A 90 -9.19 10.88 15.54
C LYS A 90 -10.19 11.67 14.70
N SER A 91 -10.26 11.42 13.40
CA SER A 91 -10.99 12.25 12.45
C SER A 91 -12.23 11.58 11.85
N PHE A 92 -12.27 10.24 11.83
CA PHE A 92 -13.29 9.44 11.13
C PHE A 92 -13.48 9.83 9.65
N GLU A 93 -12.44 10.38 9.00
CA GLU A 93 -12.52 10.84 7.62
C GLU A 93 -12.41 9.67 6.62
N THR A 94 -13.53 9.29 6.06
CA THR A 94 -13.61 8.25 5.02
C THR A 94 -12.81 8.60 3.76
N LYS A 95 -12.61 9.89 3.45
CA LYS A 95 -11.78 10.33 2.33
C LYS A 95 -10.35 9.81 2.44
N LEU A 96 -9.73 9.91 3.61
CA LEU A 96 -8.36 9.45 3.82
C LEU A 96 -8.23 7.93 3.75
N LEU A 97 -9.20 7.18 4.27
CA LEU A 97 -9.25 5.73 4.08
C LEU A 97 -9.36 5.36 2.60
N LYS A 98 -10.18 6.05 1.81
CA LYS A 98 -10.28 5.82 0.36
C LYS A 98 -8.95 6.06 -0.34
N ILE A 99 -8.28 7.19 -0.06
CA ILE A 99 -6.95 7.49 -0.64
C ILE A 99 -5.94 6.40 -0.25
N TYR A 100 -5.95 5.97 1.01
CA TYR A 100 -5.07 4.92 1.50
C TYR A 100 -5.30 3.58 0.76
N PHE A 101 -6.54 3.16 0.56
CA PHE A 101 -6.83 1.90 -0.14
C PHE A 101 -6.55 1.99 -1.65
N ILE A 102 -6.77 3.15 -2.28
CA ILE A 102 -6.35 3.38 -3.68
C ILE A 102 -4.82 3.27 -3.79
N HIS A 103 -4.09 3.88 -2.85
CA HIS A 103 -2.64 3.74 -2.76
C HIS A 103 -2.20 2.26 -2.62
N LEU A 104 -2.86 1.48 -1.74
CA LEU A 104 -2.57 0.04 -1.58
C LEU A 104 -2.82 -0.76 -2.86
N PHE A 105 -3.83 -0.39 -3.64
CA PHE A 105 -4.08 -1.00 -4.95
C PHE A 105 -2.86 -0.82 -5.87
N PHE A 106 -2.36 0.41 -6.01
CA PHE A 106 -1.15 0.64 -6.81
C PHE A 106 0.08 -0.07 -6.23
N ASN A 107 0.20 -0.12 -4.91
CA ASN A 107 1.30 -0.82 -4.26
C ASN A 107 1.28 -2.34 -4.57
N SER A 108 0.11 -2.98 -4.52
CA SER A 108 -0.02 -4.40 -4.85
C SER A 108 0.20 -4.71 -6.34
N THR A 109 -0.18 -3.79 -7.23
CA THR A 109 -0.02 -3.98 -8.68
C THR A 109 1.42 -3.83 -9.16
N TRP A 110 2.30 -3.16 -8.41
CA TRP A 110 3.70 -2.98 -8.80
C TRP A 110 4.42 -4.33 -9.05
N SER A 111 4.31 -5.27 -8.13
CA SER A 111 4.94 -6.60 -8.27
C SER A 111 4.38 -7.39 -9.46
N ILE A 112 3.08 -7.24 -9.74
CA ILE A 112 2.44 -7.89 -10.90
C ILE A 112 3.01 -7.29 -12.19
N VAL A 113 3.13 -5.97 -12.27
CA VAL A 113 3.65 -5.28 -13.45
C VAL A 113 5.13 -5.58 -13.65
N PHE A 114 5.92 -5.54 -12.58
CA PHE A 114 7.37 -5.73 -12.65
C PHE A 114 7.74 -7.20 -12.91
N PHE A 115 7.27 -8.12 -12.06
CA PHE A 115 7.62 -9.54 -12.14
C PHE A 115 6.68 -10.36 -13.02
N GLY A 116 5.38 -10.04 -13.04
CA GLY A 116 4.39 -10.80 -13.81
C GLY A 116 4.40 -10.46 -15.30
N PHE A 117 4.44 -9.18 -15.64
CA PHE A 117 4.44 -8.70 -17.01
C PHE A 117 5.82 -8.31 -17.55
N HIS A 118 6.85 -8.26 -16.70
CA HIS A 118 8.21 -7.83 -17.03
C HIS A 118 8.29 -6.41 -17.62
N LEU A 119 7.33 -5.53 -17.25
CA LEU A 119 7.20 -4.18 -17.79
C LEU A 119 7.90 -3.18 -16.85
N ILE A 120 9.25 -3.13 -16.90
CA ILE A 120 10.09 -2.32 -15.99
C ILE A 120 9.70 -0.83 -16.04
N GLY A 121 9.46 -0.27 -17.24
CA GLY A 121 9.09 1.14 -17.40
C GLY A 121 7.71 1.47 -16.84
N ILE A 122 6.71 0.58 -17.01
CA ILE A 122 5.37 0.78 -16.44
C ILE A 122 5.41 0.62 -14.91
N ALA A 123 6.21 -0.31 -14.40
CA ALA A 123 6.45 -0.45 -12.96
C ALA A 123 7.10 0.82 -12.37
N LEU A 124 7.98 1.49 -13.10
CA LEU A 124 8.55 2.78 -12.72
C LEU A 124 7.48 3.86 -12.60
N VAL A 125 6.58 3.98 -13.57
CA VAL A 125 5.43 4.91 -13.51
C VAL A 125 4.53 4.59 -12.33
N ASN A 126 4.29 3.31 -12.06
CA ASN A 126 3.51 2.87 -10.90
C ASN A 126 4.16 3.29 -9.58
N LEU A 127 5.49 3.18 -9.44
CA LEU A 127 6.21 3.66 -8.25
C LEU A 127 6.10 5.18 -8.07
N LEU A 128 6.13 5.96 -9.15
CA LEU A 128 5.89 7.41 -9.09
C LEU A 128 4.49 7.73 -8.54
N ILE A 129 3.47 6.99 -9.00
CA ILE A 129 2.09 7.14 -8.51
C ILE A 129 2.04 6.79 -7.01
N ILE A 130 2.68 5.70 -6.58
CA ILE A 130 2.77 5.32 -5.17
C ILE A 130 3.40 6.44 -4.33
N LEU A 131 4.52 7.02 -4.77
CA LEU A 131 5.18 8.12 -4.07
C LEU A 131 4.31 9.37 -3.96
N ILE A 132 3.57 9.71 -5.01
CA ILE A 132 2.61 10.83 -4.97
C ILE A 132 1.55 10.57 -3.88
N PHE A 133 0.99 9.37 -3.81
CA PHE A 133 0.03 9.02 -2.76
C PHE A 133 0.64 9.05 -1.35
N ILE A 134 1.88 8.59 -1.18
CA ILE A 134 2.60 8.68 0.11
C ILE A 134 2.71 10.15 0.54
N ILE A 135 3.13 11.04 -0.35
CA ILE A 135 3.28 12.47 -0.05
C ILE A 135 1.92 13.10 0.31
N ILE A 136 0.86 12.79 -0.45
CA ILE A 136 -0.50 13.26 -0.16
C ILE A 136 -0.95 12.79 1.24
N LEU A 137 -0.80 11.50 1.54
CA LEU A 137 -1.17 10.95 2.84
C LEU A 137 -0.35 11.56 3.98
N MET A 138 0.96 11.72 3.81
CA MET A 138 1.83 12.32 4.81
C MET A 138 1.48 13.78 5.08
N LYS A 139 1.15 14.56 4.06
CA LYS A 139 0.68 15.95 4.22
C LYS A 139 -0.58 16.03 5.07
N GLU A 140 -1.55 15.18 4.80
CA GLU A 140 -2.79 15.11 5.56
C GLU A 140 -2.57 14.60 7.00
N TYR A 141 -1.69 13.61 7.18
CA TYR A 141 -1.35 13.09 8.51
C TYR A 141 -0.64 14.12 9.37
N PHE A 142 0.25 14.92 8.80
CA PHE A 142 0.95 15.97 9.55
C PHE A 142 0.01 16.93 10.26
N SER A 143 -1.11 17.29 9.61
CA SER A 143 -2.12 18.19 10.19
C SER A 143 -3.02 17.52 11.23
N LYS A 144 -3.22 16.20 11.16
CA LYS A 144 -4.19 15.46 11.99
C LYS A 144 -3.52 14.69 13.15
N ASP A 145 -2.41 14.04 12.88
CA ASP A 145 -1.65 13.24 13.85
C ASP A 145 -0.17 13.18 13.46
N LYS A 146 0.66 13.98 14.10
CA LYS A 146 2.10 14.04 13.81
C LYS A 146 2.78 12.67 13.92
N MET A 147 2.35 11.81 14.85
CA MET A 147 2.92 10.47 14.98
C MET A 147 2.66 9.65 13.72
N SER A 148 1.47 9.74 13.14
CA SER A 148 1.14 9.08 11.88
C SER A 148 2.03 9.55 10.73
N PHE A 149 2.35 10.84 10.67
CA PHE A 149 3.34 11.35 9.73
C PHE A 149 4.71 10.69 9.92
N TYR A 150 5.22 10.61 11.16
CA TYR A 150 6.53 10.00 11.43
C TYR A 150 6.55 8.50 11.11
N LEU A 151 5.45 7.78 11.34
CA LEU A 151 5.31 6.36 10.99
C LEU A 151 5.40 6.10 9.48
N MET A 152 5.14 7.11 8.65
CA MET A 152 5.25 7.00 7.18
C MET A 152 6.64 7.32 6.64
N ILE A 153 7.54 7.92 7.42
CA ILE A 153 8.89 8.29 6.95
C ILE A 153 9.69 7.08 6.44
N PRO A 154 9.75 5.94 7.16
CA PRO A 154 10.46 4.75 6.65
C PRO A 154 9.89 4.27 5.31
N TYR A 155 8.56 4.38 5.12
CA TYR A 155 7.93 3.98 3.88
C TYR A 155 8.27 4.93 2.72
N LEU A 156 8.28 6.25 2.96
CA LEU A 156 8.75 7.23 1.98
C LEU A 156 10.20 6.95 1.57
N ALA A 157 11.09 6.73 2.55
CA ALA A 157 12.51 6.47 2.29
C ALA A 157 12.70 5.19 1.45
N TRP A 158 12.04 4.09 1.83
CA TRP A 158 12.14 2.82 1.10
C TRP A 158 11.55 2.91 -0.31
N SER A 159 10.41 3.57 -0.47
CA SER A 159 9.78 3.75 -1.79
C SER A 159 10.61 4.65 -2.71
N SER A 160 11.27 5.68 -2.16
CA SER A 160 12.23 6.50 -2.92
C SER A 160 13.44 5.70 -3.36
N TYR A 161 13.97 4.85 -2.48
CA TYR A 161 15.04 3.91 -2.83
C TYR A 161 14.59 2.91 -3.92
N ALA A 162 13.39 2.34 -3.79
CA ALA A 162 12.83 1.45 -4.79
C ALA A 162 12.65 2.14 -6.15
N LEU A 163 12.31 3.44 -6.17
CA LEU A 163 12.25 4.23 -7.40
C LEU A 163 13.63 4.34 -8.06
N ILE A 164 14.68 4.66 -7.29
CA ILE A 164 16.06 4.72 -7.79
C ILE A 164 16.49 3.35 -8.33
N LEU A 165 16.20 2.29 -7.60
CA LEU A 165 16.51 0.92 -8.00
C LEU A 165 15.82 0.53 -9.31
N ASN A 166 14.51 0.75 -9.42
CA ASN A 166 13.74 0.45 -10.64
C ASN A 166 14.19 1.32 -11.82
N SER A 167 14.51 2.60 -11.58
CA SER A 167 15.06 3.49 -12.62
C SER A 167 16.40 2.97 -13.14
N SER A 168 17.28 2.53 -12.23
CA SER A 168 18.59 1.96 -12.62
C SER A 168 18.42 0.66 -13.42
N ILE A 169 17.52 -0.21 -13.00
CA ILE A 169 17.22 -1.44 -13.76
C ILE A 169 16.66 -1.07 -15.15
N PHE A 170 15.78 -0.08 -15.25
CA PHE A 170 15.22 0.37 -16.53
C PHE A 170 16.29 0.92 -17.50
N LEU A 171 17.29 1.62 -16.97
CA LEU A 171 18.37 2.18 -17.80
C LEU A 171 19.43 1.15 -18.21
N LEU A 172 19.55 0.04 -17.47
CA LEU A 172 20.53 -1.02 -17.73
C LEU A 172 20.00 -2.11 -18.67
N ASN A 173 18.68 -2.18 -18.92
CA ASN A 173 18.01 -3.20 -19.72
C ASN A 173 17.12 -2.60 -20.81
#